data_bbc550b16691b2c984415ed27077d9d8
#
_entry.id   bbc550b16691b2c984415ed27077d9d8
#
_cell.length_a   1.000
_cell.length_b   1.000
_cell.length_c   1.000
_cell.angle_alpha   90.00
_cell.angle_beta   90.00
_cell.angle_gamma   90.00
#
_symmetry.space_group_name_H-M   'P 1'
#
loop_
_entity.id
_entity.type
_entity.pdbx_description
1 polymer ?
#
loop_
_entity_poly.entity_id
_entity_poly.type
_entity_poly.pdbx_seq_one_letter_code
_entity_poly.pdbx_strand_id
1 'polypeptide(L)'
;MEKLLGIEKADDGAEIDYYISMDISGINKLNELVGGVTVTIPNDDLLALDPTLKGGETIKLTGMQAEYFTRTRYDTAEPTNEARMARQRIYLNSLETLLEEKIRANVNYVNTLLNEMGMIFDRTTTLDSGFGFTTDDVTGTAITDTTDHYLMANVSIDNLALLANRVMDYEVLDVETLNGVHSLGSDEHIHFDLYENEALNWTLKTFYTEAAGN
;
A
#
# COMPACT_ATOMS: atom_id res chain seq x y z
N MET A 1 -12.85 1.38 7.73
CA MET A 1 -11.99 2.52 7.32
C MET A 1 -12.68 3.84 7.61
N GLU A 2 -13.87 4.08 7.09
CA GLU A 2 -14.65 5.32 7.28
C GLU A 2 -14.79 5.71 8.75
N LYS A 3 -15.15 4.75 9.63
CA LYS A 3 -15.22 4.98 11.07
C LYS A 3 -13.89 5.44 11.68
N LEU A 4 -12.77 4.86 11.22
CA LEU A 4 -11.43 5.23 11.68
C LEU A 4 -11.06 6.67 11.29
N LEU A 5 -11.48 7.10 10.11
CA LEU A 5 -11.22 8.45 9.59
C LEU A 5 -12.25 9.48 10.07
N GLY A 6 -13.25 9.07 10.88
CA GLY A 6 -14.31 9.96 11.34
C GLY A 6 -15.32 10.38 10.26
N ILE A 7 -15.27 9.75 9.10
CA ILE A 7 -16.25 9.91 8.00
C ILE A 7 -17.33 8.85 8.11
N GLU A 8 -17.90 8.67 9.30
CA GLU A 8 -19.13 7.88 9.41
C GLU A 8 -20.22 8.60 8.62
N LYS A 9 -21.10 7.81 7.95
CA LYS A 9 -22.24 8.34 7.21
C LYS A 9 -22.93 9.46 8.00
N ALA A 10 -22.44 10.68 7.80
CA ALA A 10 -23.27 11.83 8.01
C ALA A 10 -24.31 11.83 6.89
N ASP A 11 -25.46 12.46 7.11
CA ASP A 11 -26.53 12.59 6.10
C ASP A 11 -26.06 13.24 4.78
N ASP A 12 -24.77 13.66 4.70
CA ASP A 12 -24.13 14.28 3.55
C ASP A 12 -23.41 13.29 2.61
N GLY A 13 -23.38 12.01 2.95
CA GLY A 13 -22.97 10.96 2.00
C GLY A 13 -21.49 10.86 1.71
N ALA A 14 -20.59 11.29 2.62
CA ALA A 14 -19.17 11.03 2.48
C ALA A 14 -18.90 9.51 2.49
N GLU A 15 -18.45 8.97 1.38
CA GLU A 15 -18.14 7.55 1.19
C GLU A 15 -16.74 7.40 0.60
N ILE A 16 -16.11 6.24 0.80
CA ILE A 16 -14.90 5.89 0.07
C ILE A 16 -15.31 5.47 -1.34
N ASP A 17 -15.08 6.34 -2.31
CA ASP A 17 -15.49 6.12 -3.70
C ASP A 17 -14.70 5.03 -4.39
N TYR A 18 -13.39 4.95 -4.11
CA TYR A 18 -12.48 4.07 -4.81
C TYR A 18 -11.57 3.31 -3.85
N TYR A 19 -11.22 2.11 -4.26
CA TYR A 19 -10.19 1.31 -3.60
C TYR A 19 -9.32 0.59 -4.63
N ILE A 20 -8.11 0.27 -4.21
CA ILE A 20 -7.21 -0.67 -4.86
C ILE A 20 -6.71 -1.65 -3.80
N SER A 21 -6.76 -2.92 -4.10
CA SER A 21 -6.27 -3.99 -3.25
C SER A 21 -5.16 -4.75 -3.99
N MET A 22 -4.10 -5.09 -3.27
CA MET A 22 -2.98 -5.85 -3.81
C MET A 22 -2.81 -7.13 -3.01
N ASP A 23 -2.68 -8.26 -3.72
CA ASP A 23 -2.24 -9.52 -3.10
C ASP A 23 -0.82 -9.36 -2.56
N ILE A 24 -0.50 -10.10 -1.51
CA ILE A 24 0.82 -10.01 -0.86
C ILE A 24 1.95 -10.40 -1.81
N SER A 25 1.73 -11.40 -2.67
CA SER A 25 2.69 -11.81 -3.71
C SER A 25 2.89 -10.74 -4.79
N GLY A 26 1.95 -9.79 -4.89
CA GLY A 26 2.05 -8.63 -5.76
C GLY A 26 3.24 -7.73 -5.44
N ILE A 27 3.76 -7.73 -4.21
CA ILE A 27 4.99 -6.99 -3.86
C ILE A 27 6.17 -7.50 -4.69
N ASN A 28 6.30 -8.81 -4.77
CA ASN A 28 7.33 -9.49 -5.58
C ASN A 28 7.23 -9.08 -7.03
N LYS A 29 6.03 -9.26 -7.59
CA LYS A 29 5.73 -8.94 -8.99
C LYS A 29 5.95 -7.47 -9.32
N LEU A 30 5.42 -6.57 -8.48
CA LEU A 30 5.62 -5.13 -8.63
C LEU A 30 7.10 -4.75 -8.64
N ASN A 31 7.86 -5.26 -7.66
CA ASN A 31 9.28 -4.98 -7.58
C ASN A 31 10.05 -5.43 -8.85
N GLU A 32 9.70 -6.58 -9.42
CA GLU A 32 10.30 -7.05 -10.67
C GLU A 32 9.91 -6.16 -11.87
N LEU A 33 8.63 -5.81 -11.99
CA LEU A 33 8.12 -4.99 -13.09
C LEU A 33 8.71 -3.56 -13.09
N VAL A 34 8.92 -2.99 -11.91
CA VAL A 34 9.60 -1.68 -11.83
C VAL A 34 11.12 -1.79 -12.05
N GLY A 35 11.65 -3.00 -12.16
CA GLY A 35 13.08 -3.25 -12.40
C GLY A 35 13.93 -3.28 -11.14
N GLY A 36 13.30 -3.48 -9.98
CA GLY A 36 13.93 -3.55 -8.66
C GLY A 36 14.05 -2.19 -7.97
N VAL A 37 13.54 -2.11 -6.76
CA VAL A 37 13.65 -0.93 -5.91
C VAL A 37 15.01 -0.93 -5.21
N THR A 38 15.72 0.19 -5.26
CA THR A 38 17.01 0.34 -4.57
C THR A 38 16.78 0.95 -3.20
N VAL A 39 17.26 0.28 -2.16
CA VAL A 39 17.16 0.72 -0.77
C VAL A 39 18.51 0.64 -0.06
N THR A 40 18.70 1.47 0.96
CA THR A 40 19.76 1.28 1.94
C THR A 40 19.21 0.45 3.10
N ILE A 41 19.84 -0.69 3.38
CA ILE A 41 19.44 -1.59 4.46
C ILE A 41 19.75 -0.91 5.80
N PRO A 42 18.76 -0.69 6.69
CA PRO A 42 18.95 0.10 7.89
C PRO A 42 19.85 -0.56 8.95
N ASN A 43 19.78 -1.88 9.06
CA ASN A 43 20.50 -2.68 10.06
C ASN A 43 20.58 -4.15 9.63
N ASP A 44 21.17 -5.00 10.45
CA ASP A 44 21.35 -6.45 10.17
C ASP A 44 20.11 -7.29 10.50
N ASP A 45 18.93 -6.68 10.62
CA ASP A 45 17.69 -7.30 11.06
C ASP A 45 17.26 -8.49 10.20
N LEU A 46 17.50 -8.42 8.89
CA LEU A 46 17.13 -9.46 7.92
C LEU A 46 18.30 -10.37 7.50
N LEU A 47 19.48 -10.20 8.10
CA LEU A 47 20.70 -10.91 7.68
C LEU A 47 20.58 -12.43 7.82
N ALA A 48 19.79 -12.91 8.79
CA ALA A 48 19.55 -14.34 8.99
C ALA A 48 18.69 -14.97 7.89
N LEU A 49 17.83 -14.17 7.24
CA LEU A 49 16.95 -14.61 6.15
C LEU A 49 17.67 -14.55 4.80
N ASP A 50 18.39 -13.47 4.58
CA ASP A 50 19.17 -13.28 3.37
C ASP A 50 20.48 -12.53 3.71
N PRO A 51 21.64 -13.21 3.60
CA PRO A 51 22.96 -12.62 3.93
C PRO A 51 23.32 -11.37 3.10
N THR A 52 22.62 -11.11 2.01
CA THR A 52 22.83 -9.91 1.19
C THR A 52 22.08 -8.68 1.72
N LEU A 53 21.10 -8.87 2.62
CA LEU A 53 20.37 -7.79 3.29
C LEU A 53 21.14 -7.26 4.51
N LYS A 54 22.37 -6.86 4.30
CA LYS A 54 23.30 -6.42 5.35
C LYS A 54 23.15 -4.93 5.63
N GLY A 55 23.10 -4.59 6.90
CA GLY A 55 22.96 -3.21 7.38
C GLY A 55 24.04 -2.28 6.81
N GLY A 56 23.63 -1.09 6.36
CA GLY A 56 24.49 -0.08 5.72
C GLY A 56 24.72 -0.29 4.24
N GLU A 57 24.42 -1.45 3.67
CA GLU A 57 24.57 -1.70 2.24
C GLU A 57 23.38 -1.09 1.46
N THR A 58 23.69 -0.51 0.29
CA THR A 58 22.67 -0.05 -0.66
C THR A 58 22.56 -1.06 -1.78
N ILE A 59 21.40 -1.69 -1.91
CA ILE A 59 21.19 -2.74 -2.87
C ILE A 59 19.90 -2.53 -3.66
N LYS A 60 19.86 -3.09 -4.87
CA LYS A 60 18.67 -3.22 -5.65
C LYS A 60 17.98 -4.55 -5.28
N LEU A 61 16.82 -4.48 -4.67
CA LEU A 61 16.08 -5.66 -4.22
C LEU A 61 15.57 -6.50 -5.40
N THR A 62 15.74 -7.82 -5.30
CA THR A 62 14.97 -8.78 -6.11
C THR A 62 13.53 -8.83 -5.61
N GLY A 63 12.61 -9.48 -6.33
CA GLY A 63 11.23 -9.62 -5.88
C GLY A 63 11.13 -10.27 -4.49
N MET A 64 11.84 -11.38 -4.27
CA MET A 64 11.86 -12.08 -2.97
C MET A 64 12.45 -11.21 -1.86
N GLN A 65 13.51 -10.46 -2.15
CA GLN A 65 14.10 -9.54 -1.16
C GLN A 65 13.16 -8.38 -0.81
N ALA A 66 12.40 -7.86 -1.78
CA ALA A 66 11.38 -6.85 -1.53
C ALA A 66 10.29 -7.38 -0.59
N GLU A 67 9.88 -8.62 -0.77
CA GLU A 67 8.94 -9.28 0.13
C GLU A 67 9.52 -9.44 1.54
N TYR A 68 10.72 -9.97 1.69
CA TYR A 68 11.39 -10.07 2.99
C TYR A 68 11.51 -8.69 3.65
N PHE A 69 11.97 -7.70 2.92
CA PHE A 69 12.21 -6.36 3.43
C PHE A 69 10.94 -5.69 3.97
N THR A 70 9.81 -5.88 3.29
CA THR A 70 8.54 -5.21 3.63
C THR A 70 7.67 -5.99 4.58
N ARG A 71 7.75 -7.33 4.60
CA ARG A 71 6.79 -8.18 5.31
C ARG A 71 7.31 -8.80 6.59
N THR A 72 8.60 -9.18 6.61
CA THR A 72 9.11 -10.00 7.72
C THR A 72 8.99 -9.24 9.04
N ARG A 73 8.41 -9.95 10.03
CA ARG A 73 8.26 -9.48 11.40
C ARG A 73 8.90 -10.44 12.39
N TYR A 74 8.78 -11.75 12.12
CA TYR A 74 9.35 -12.81 12.94
C TYR A 74 10.66 -13.29 12.32
N ASP A 75 11.48 -13.96 13.09
CA ASP A 75 12.81 -14.47 12.68
C ASP A 75 13.77 -13.34 12.25
N THR A 76 13.61 -12.16 12.86
CA THR A 76 14.46 -10.98 12.69
C THR A 76 15.12 -10.63 14.01
N ALA A 77 16.18 -9.83 13.98
CA ALA A 77 16.84 -9.35 15.19
C ALA A 77 15.93 -8.44 16.04
N GLU A 78 15.08 -7.66 15.37
CA GLU A 78 14.06 -6.83 16.00
C GLU A 78 12.65 -7.23 15.53
N PRO A 79 12.00 -8.22 16.15
CA PRO A 79 10.71 -8.74 15.72
C PRO A 79 9.54 -7.83 16.15
N THR A 80 9.67 -6.53 15.88
CA THR A 80 8.67 -5.51 16.22
C THR A 80 7.88 -5.05 15.00
N ASN A 81 6.69 -4.53 15.25
CA ASN A 81 5.88 -3.90 14.20
C ASN A 81 6.52 -2.61 13.70
N GLU A 82 7.14 -1.86 14.59
CA GLU A 82 7.85 -0.60 14.32
C GLU A 82 9.00 -0.82 13.35
N ALA A 83 9.83 -1.83 13.58
CA ALA A 83 10.94 -2.18 12.68
C ALA A 83 10.42 -2.53 11.27
N ARG A 84 9.34 -3.32 11.18
CA ARG A 84 8.70 -3.62 9.90
C ARG A 84 8.16 -2.36 9.22
N MET A 85 7.44 -1.50 9.94
CA MET A 85 6.88 -0.26 9.40
C MET A 85 7.99 0.70 8.92
N ALA A 86 9.11 0.76 9.62
CA ALA A 86 10.27 1.54 9.19
C ALA A 86 10.83 1.04 7.86
N ARG A 87 10.97 -0.28 7.68
CA ARG A 87 11.39 -0.87 6.40
C ARG A 87 10.38 -0.62 5.29
N GLN A 88 9.08 -0.75 5.58
CA GLN A 88 8.02 -0.43 4.61
C GLN A 88 8.12 1.01 4.13
N ARG A 89 8.35 1.97 5.04
CA ARG A 89 8.51 3.39 4.67
C ARG A 89 9.71 3.60 3.75
N ILE A 90 10.86 2.99 4.05
CA ILE A 90 12.06 3.06 3.21
C ILE A 90 11.75 2.53 1.81
N TYR A 91 11.09 1.38 1.72
CA TYR A 91 10.72 0.78 0.44
C TYR A 91 9.75 1.65 -0.35
N LEU A 92 8.69 2.14 0.29
CA LEU A 92 7.67 2.96 -0.36
C LEU A 92 8.23 4.28 -0.89
N ASN A 93 9.06 4.98 -0.12
CA ASN A 93 9.69 6.22 -0.57
C ASN A 93 10.60 5.98 -1.78
N SER A 94 11.36 4.88 -1.76
CA SER A 94 12.24 4.53 -2.90
C SER A 94 11.44 4.08 -4.13
N LEU A 95 10.35 3.36 -3.92
CA LEU A 95 9.43 2.95 -4.99
C LEU A 95 8.76 4.16 -5.63
N GLU A 96 8.26 5.10 -4.81
CA GLU A 96 7.66 6.35 -5.26
C GLU A 96 8.60 7.11 -6.19
N THR A 97 9.82 7.38 -5.74
CA THR A 97 10.84 8.07 -6.56
C THR A 97 11.07 7.34 -7.90
N LEU A 98 11.15 6.00 -7.86
CA LEU A 98 11.35 5.20 -9.07
C LEU A 98 10.14 5.25 -10.00
N LEU A 99 8.93 5.21 -9.46
CA LEU A 99 7.69 5.32 -10.24
C LEU A 99 7.57 6.70 -10.88
N GLU A 100 7.88 7.76 -10.15
CA GLU A 100 7.91 9.12 -10.70
C GLU A 100 8.81 9.23 -11.93
N GLU A 101 10.04 8.75 -11.84
CA GLU A 101 10.98 8.75 -12.97
C GLU A 101 10.39 8.02 -14.20
N LYS A 102 9.77 6.86 -13.97
CA LYS A 102 9.20 6.04 -15.05
C LYS A 102 7.96 6.67 -15.66
N ILE A 103 7.07 7.25 -14.86
CA ILE A 103 5.86 7.94 -15.32
C ILE A 103 6.24 9.18 -16.13
N ARG A 104 7.22 9.99 -15.64
CA ARG A 104 7.72 11.15 -16.38
C ARG A 104 8.38 10.76 -17.70
N ALA A 105 9.03 9.60 -17.76
CA ALA A 105 9.64 9.08 -18.99
C ALA A 105 8.61 8.51 -19.98
N ASN A 106 7.48 7.98 -19.49
CA ASN A 106 6.46 7.35 -20.32
C ASN A 106 5.07 7.52 -19.69
N VAL A 107 4.24 8.39 -20.24
CA VAL A 107 2.87 8.67 -19.81
C VAL A 107 1.96 7.42 -19.74
N ASN A 108 2.26 6.39 -20.54
CA ASN A 108 1.51 5.15 -20.57
C ASN A 108 2.08 4.10 -19.59
N TYR A 109 3.09 4.43 -18.80
CA TYR A 109 3.77 3.48 -17.93
C TYR A 109 2.81 2.84 -16.92
N VAL A 110 1.94 3.64 -16.31
CA VAL A 110 0.96 3.16 -15.32
C VAL A 110 -0.01 2.16 -15.94
N ASN A 111 -0.54 2.43 -17.14
CA ASN A 111 -1.41 1.48 -17.86
C ASN A 111 -0.69 0.15 -18.09
N THR A 112 0.56 0.20 -18.55
CA THR A 112 1.36 -1.02 -18.78
C THR A 112 1.58 -1.77 -17.47
N LEU A 113 1.99 -1.09 -16.41
CA LEU A 113 2.26 -1.68 -15.10
C LEU A 113 1.03 -2.38 -14.52
N LEU A 114 -0.13 -1.70 -14.52
CA LEU A 114 -1.37 -2.25 -13.98
C LEU A 114 -1.88 -3.46 -14.78
N ASN A 115 -1.72 -3.43 -16.11
CA ASN A 115 -2.04 -4.59 -16.95
C ASN A 115 -1.09 -5.77 -16.67
N GLU A 116 0.22 -5.55 -16.52
CA GLU A 116 1.18 -6.60 -16.21
C GLU A 116 1.06 -7.12 -14.78
N MET A 117 0.50 -6.33 -13.87
CA MET A 117 0.07 -6.75 -12.53
C MET A 117 -1.24 -7.56 -12.56
N GLY A 118 -1.84 -7.76 -13.73
CA GLY A 118 -3.10 -8.50 -13.86
C GLY A 118 -4.25 -7.85 -13.11
N MET A 119 -4.39 -6.52 -13.17
CA MET A 119 -5.43 -5.82 -12.45
C MET A 119 -6.82 -6.24 -12.90
N ILE A 120 -7.66 -6.67 -11.96
CA ILE A 120 -9.06 -6.99 -12.16
C ILE A 120 -9.92 -5.79 -11.74
N PHE A 121 -10.89 -5.45 -12.58
CA PHE A 121 -11.91 -4.45 -12.23
C PHE A 121 -13.03 -5.11 -11.44
N ASP A 122 -13.14 -4.74 -10.17
CA ASP A 122 -14.27 -5.16 -9.33
C ASP A 122 -15.49 -4.27 -9.59
N ARG A 123 -16.56 -4.88 -10.07
CA ARG A 123 -17.85 -4.23 -10.30
C ARG A 123 -18.84 -4.40 -9.15
N THR A 124 -18.46 -5.20 -8.15
CA THR A 124 -19.31 -5.40 -6.98
C THR A 124 -19.02 -4.31 -5.95
N THR A 125 -20.03 -3.56 -5.59
CA THR A 125 -19.93 -2.55 -4.52
C THR A 125 -20.07 -3.16 -3.12
N THR A 126 -20.09 -4.48 -3.00
CA THR A 126 -20.19 -5.17 -1.71
C THR A 126 -18.84 -5.72 -1.29
N LEU A 127 -18.25 -5.10 -0.28
CA LEU A 127 -17.01 -5.49 0.41
C LEU A 127 -17.02 -6.87 1.09
N ASP A 128 -17.99 -7.72 0.78
CA ASP A 128 -18.26 -8.97 1.49
C ASP A 128 -17.58 -10.21 0.87
N SER A 129 -16.87 -10.05 -0.23
CA SER A 129 -16.04 -11.14 -0.77
C SER A 129 -14.66 -11.11 -0.12
N GLY A 130 -14.47 -11.95 0.88
CA GLY A 130 -13.15 -12.22 1.45
C GLY A 130 -12.16 -12.57 0.33
N PHE A 131 -10.93 -12.15 0.48
CA PHE A 131 -9.81 -12.38 -0.43
C PHE A 131 -9.81 -13.81 -1.02
N GLY A 132 -10.26 -13.92 -2.23
CA GLY A 132 -10.33 -15.13 -3.03
C GLY A 132 -10.97 -14.80 -4.37
N PHE A 133 -10.17 -14.29 -5.32
CA PHE A 133 -10.60 -14.05 -6.70
C PHE A 133 -11.03 -15.35 -7.36
N THR A 134 -12.28 -15.75 -7.22
CA THR A 134 -12.76 -17.03 -7.74
C THR A 134 -13.85 -16.92 -8.79
N THR A 135 -14.41 -15.72 -9.02
CA THR A 135 -15.47 -15.54 -10.01
C THR A 135 -15.34 -14.25 -10.79
N ASP A 136 -15.53 -14.32 -12.10
CA ASP A 136 -15.83 -13.16 -12.93
C ASP A 136 -17.28 -12.73 -12.65
N ASP A 137 -17.46 -11.65 -11.90
CA ASP A 137 -18.76 -11.13 -11.49
C ASP A 137 -19.62 -10.59 -12.65
N VAL A 138 -19.03 -10.44 -13.83
CA VAL A 138 -19.79 -10.03 -15.04
C VAL A 138 -20.60 -11.19 -15.61
N THR A 139 -20.08 -12.41 -15.49
CA THR A 139 -20.67 -13.59 -16.13
C THR A 139 -20.99 -14.72 -15.15
N GLY A 140 -20.60 -14.59 -13.86
CA GLY A 140 -20.68 -15.67 -12.87
C GLY A 140 -19.77 -16.86 -13.23
N THR A 141 -18.84 -16.67 -14.14
CA THR A 141 -17.91 -17.70 -14.58
C THR A 141 -16.71 -17.71 -13.64
N ALA A 142 -16.32 -18.88 -13.17
CA ALA A 142 -15.07 -19.02 -12.42
C ALA A 142 -13.91 -18.46 -13.25
N ILE A 143 -13.07 -17.62 -12.66
CA ILE A 143 -11.83 -17.18 -13.29
C ILE A 143 -10.95 -18.42 -13.43
N THR A 144 -10.99 -19.02 -14.59
CA THR A 144 -10.17 -20.18 -14.97
C THR A 144 -8.86 -19.76 -15.62
N ASP A 145 -8.64 -18.43 -15.71
CA ASP A 145 -7.42 -17.88 -16.23
C ASP A 145 -6.28 -18.16 -15.23
N THR A 146 -5.24 -18.82 -15.71
CA THR A 146 -4.00 -19.10 -14.97
C THR A 146 -3.08 -17.88 -14.90
N THR A 147 -3.55 -16.72 -15.38
CA THR A 147 -2.84 -15.46 -15.27
C THR A 147 -2.86 -15.02 -13.81
N ASP A 148 -1.69 -14.80 -13.25
CA ASP A 148 -1.58 -14.31 -11.88
C ASP A 148 -2.17 -12.89 -11.79
N HIS A 149 -3.22 -12.76 -11.00
CA HIS A 149 -3.87 -11.47 -10.72
C HIS A 149 -3.38 -10.96 -9.36
N TYR A 150 -2.65 -9.87 -9.37
CA TYR A 150 -2.06 -9.30 -8.15
C TYR A 150 -2.79 -8.08 -7.63
N LEU A 151 -3.66 -7.48 -8.45
CA LEU A 151 -4.41 -6.26 -8.12
C LEU A 151 -5.90 -6.42 -8.39
N MET A 152 -6.72 -5.82 -7.54
CA MET A 152 -8.14 -5.60 -7.73
C MET A 152 -8.50 -4.16 -7.38
N ALA A 153 -9.35 -3.53 -8.16
CA ALA A 153 -9.83 -2.19 -7.90
C ALA A 153 -11.25 -1.98 -8.42
N ASN A 154 -12.02 -1.09 -7.80
CA ASN A 154 -13.31 -0.65 -8.32
C ASN A 154 -13.22 0.59 -9.22
N VAL A 155 -12.02 0.90 -9.71
CA VAL A 155 -11.72 1.98 -10.64
C VAL A 155 -10.97 1.43 -11.84
N SER A 156 -11.26 1.93 -13.04
CA SER A 156 -10.61 1.44 -14.27
C SER A 156 -9.12 1.79 -14.32
N ILE A 157 -8.35 0.99 -15.06
CA ILE A 157 -6.92 1.24 -15.31
C ILE A 157 -6.70 2.64 -15.90
N ASP A 158 -7.53 3.06 -16.84
CA ASP A 158 -7.40 4.37 -17.48
C ASP A 158 -7.59 5.52 -16.48
N ASN A 159 -8.56 5.39 -15.57
CA ASN A 159 -8.79 6.39 -14.52
C ASN A 159 -7.66 6.39 -13.48
N LEU A 160 -7.13 5.23 -13.10
CA LEU A 160 -5.95 5.16 -12.23
C LEU A 160 -4.72 5.76 -12.88
N ALA A 161 -4.49 5.49 -14.16
CA ALA A 161 -3.39 6.08 -14.89
C ALA A 161 -3.53 7.60 -15.03
N LEU A 162 -4.76 8.10 -15.27
CA LEU A 162 -5.03 9.53 -15.29
C LEU A 162 -4.78 10.16 -13.92
N LEU A 163 -5.23 9.53 -12.85
CA LEU A 163 -4.99 10.00 -11.48
C LEU A 163 -3.48 10.01 -11.17
N ALA A 164 -2.77 8.92 -11.45
CA ALA A 164 -1.34 8.83 -11.23
C ALA A 164 -0.57 9.95 -11.95
N ASN A 165 -0.90 10.22 -13.23
CA ASN A 165 -0.29 11.33 -13.97
C ASN A 165 -0.63 12.71 -13.37
N ARG A 166 -1.82 12.88 -12.79
CA ARG A 166 -2.20 14.15 -12.15
C ARG A 166 -1.51 14.38 -10.82
N VAL A 167 -1.37 13.34 -9.99
CA VAL A 167 -0.72 13.49 -8.67
C VAL A 167 0.77 13.80 -8.78
N MET A 168 1.39 13.56 -9.93
CA MET A 168 2.79 13.94 -10.20
C MET A 168 3.06 15.44 -10.13
N ASP A 169 2.03 16.27 -10.20
CA ASP A 169 2.14 17.73 -10.09
C ASP A 169 1.99 18.25 -8.64
N TYR A 170 1.70 17.33 -7.69
CA TYR A 170 1.52 17.65 -6.28
C TYR A 170 2.71 17.17 -5.46
N GLU A 171 3.03 17.92 -4.42
CA GLU A 171 4.02 17.54 -3.43
C GLU A 171 3.40 16.53 -2.45
N VAL A 172 4.08 15.40 -2.23
CA VAL A 172 3.69 14.43 -1.21
C VAL A 172 4.17 14.96 0.14
N LEU A 173 3.23 15.19 1.05
CA LEU A 173 3.55 15.61 2.41
C LEU A 173 4.18 14.45 3.20
N ASP A 174 4.96 14.81 4.21
CA ASP A 174 5.55 13.81 5.12
C ASP A 174 4.46 12.92 5.75
N VAL A 175 4.80 11.64 5.90
CA VAL A 175 3.93 10.67 6.57
C VAL A 175 3.93 10.96 8.07
N GLU A 176 2.82 11.48 8.58
CA GLU A 176 2.62 11.68 10.01
C GLU A 176 2.27 10.35 10.70
N THR A 177 2.79 10.15 11.90
CA THR A 177 2.43 9.01 12.75
C THR A 177 1.36 9.47 13.74
N LEU A 178 0.20 8.81 13.69
CA LEU A 178 -0.87 9.06 14.66
C LEU A 178 -0.50 8.45 16.01
N ASN A 179 -0.86 9.16 17.09
CA ASN A 179 -0.56 8.73 18.44
C ASN A 179 -1.58 7.70 18.95
N GLY A 180 -1.09 6.74 19.71
CA GLY A 180 -1.89 5.68 20.28
C GLY A 180 -1.10 4.90 21.32
N VAL A 181 -1.69 3.82 21.79
CA VAL A 181 -1.11 2.94 22.80
C VAL A 181 -1.21 1.48 22.36
N HIS A 182 -0.19 0.70 22.69
CA HIS A 182 -0.27 -0.76 22.51
C HIS A 182 -1.01 -1.37 23.69
N SER A 183 -2.02 -2.17 23.42
CA SER A 183 -2.78 -2.92 24.41
C SER A 183 -2.78 -4.41 24.06
N LEU A 184 -2.85 -5.26 25.10
CA LEU A 184 -3.04 -6.70 24.91
C LEU A 184 -4.53 -6.98 24.76
N GLY A 185 -4.95 -7.43 23.58
CA GLY A 185 -6.33 -7.81 23.32
C GLY A 185 -6.74 -9.10 24.02
N SER A 186 -8.04 -9.36 24.07
CA SER A 186 -8.61 -10.61 24.62
C SER A 186 -8.26 -11.85 23.79
N ASP A 187 -7.75 -11.66 22.57
CA ASP A 187 -7.23 -12.67 21.65
C ASP A 187 -5.74 -12.96 21.83
N GLU A 188 -5.15 -12.45 22.93
CA GLU A 188 -3.73 -12.55 23.26
C GLU A 188 -2.78 -11.87 22.24
N HIS A 189 -3.31 -11.02 21.34
CA HIS A 189 -2.52 -10.24 20.41
C HIS A 189 -2.34 -8.80 20.91
N ILE A 190 -1.20 -8.20 20.56
CA ILE A 190 -0.96 -6.79 20.84
C ILE A 190 -1.64 -5.97 19.74
N HIS A 191 -2.58 -5.12 20.14
CA HIS A 191 -3.27 -4.16 19.29
C HIS A 191 -2.68 -2.77 19.47
N PHE A 192 -2.74 -1.95 18.42
CA PHE A 192 -2.44 -0.54 18.52
C PHE A 192 -3.75 0.23 18.53
N ASP A 193 -4.06 0.86 19.65
CA ASP A 193 -5.27 1.65 19.85
C ASP A 193 -4.91 3.14 19.71
N LEU A 194 -5.49 3.80 18.72
CA LEU A 194 -5.34 5.26 18.59
C LEU A 194 -5.98 5.98 19.79
N TYR A 195 -5.36 7.07 20.21
CA TYR A 195 -6.02 7.95 21.18
C TYR A 195 -7.34 8.45 20.61
N GLU A 196 -8.32 8.63 21.49
CA GLU A 196 -9.66 9.09 21.12
C GLU A 196 -9.58 10.36 20.27
N ASN A 197 -10.29 10.33 19.13
CA ASN A 197 -10.31 11.43 18.15
C ASN A 197 -8.97 11.76 17.46
N GLU A 198 -7.91 10.98 17.63
CA GLU A 198 -6.62 11.28 17.00
C GLU A 198 -6.74 11.33 15.46
N ALA A 199 -7.35 10.30 14.86
CA ALA A 199 -7.57 10.25 13.42
C ALA A 199 -8.49 11.38 12.93
N LEU A 200 -9.54 11.70 13.69
CA LEU A 200 -10.44 12.80 13.36
C LEU A 200 -9.72 14.15 13.43
N ASN A 201 -8.96 14.41 14.49
CA ASN A 201 -8.20 15.64 14.64
C ASN A 201 -7.15 15.80 13.53
N TRP A 202 -6.48 14.70 13.18
CA TRP A 202 -5.54 14.70 12.05
C TRP A 202 -6.25 15.01 10.73
N THR A 203 -7.38 14.37 10.46
CA THR A 203 -8.19 14.62 9.27
C THR A 203 -8.65 16.08 9.20
N LEU A 204 -9.19 16.62 10.28
CA LEU A 204 -9.63 18.01 10.36
C LEU A 204 -8.48 18.98 10.12
N LYS A 205 -7.34 18.76 10.77
CA LYS A 205 -6.14 19.58 10.60
C LYS A 205 -5.62 19.54 9.16
N THR A 206 -5.56 18.34 8.55
CA THR A 206 -4.93 18.13 7.24
C THR A 206 -5.81 18.65 6.09
N PHE A 207 -7.12 18.46 6.17
CA PHE A 207 -8.02 18.70 5.02
C PHE A 207 -8.96 19.89 5.19
N TYR A 208 -9.15 20.40 6.41
CA TYR A 208 -10.19 21.41 6.68
C TYR A 208 -9.68 22.71 7.33
N THR A 209 -8.45 22.77 7.85
CA THR A 209 -7.95 23.99 8.53
C THR A 209 -7.52 25.09 7.56
N GLU A 210 -7.23 24.81 6.31
CA GLU A 210 -6.90 25.86 5.33
C GLU A 210 -8.13 26.60 4.78
N ALA A 211 -9.33 26.08 4.96
CA ALA A 211 -10.56 26.73 4.51
C ALA A 211 -11.00 27.93 5.36
N ALA A 212 -10.40 28.16 6.52
CA ALA A 212 -10.75 29.24 7.44
C ALA A 212 -9.82 30.47 7.37
N GLY A 213 -8.91 30.50 6.41
CA GLY A 213 -7.84 31.50 6.31
C GLY A 213 -7.87 32.41 5.08
N ASN A 214 -9.04 32.55 4.39
CA ASN A 214 -9.23 33.57 3.34
C ASN A 214 -10.52 34.35 3.56
#